data_9a3b280098062ab74d0e0ead07664c0a
#
_entry.id   9a3b280098062ab74d0e0ead07664c0a
#
_cell.length_a   1.000
_cell.length_b   1.000
_cell.length_c   1.000
_cell.angle_alpha   90.00
_cell.angle_beta   90.00
_cell.angle_gamma   90.00
#
_symmetry.space_group_name_H-M   'P 1'
#
loop_
_entity.id
_entity.type
_entity.pdbx_description
1 polymer ?
#
loop_
_entity_poly.entity_id
_entity_poly.type
_entity_poly.pdbx_seq_one_letter_code
_entity_poly.pdbx_strand_id
1 'polypeptide(L)' 'MTDKNLAEHAISARSRQNLMDAMRGEAFAFAKYKLFARQARSNGDCELADLFDKTADQEYLEHF' A
#
# COMPACT_ATOMS: atom_id res chain seq x y z
N MET A 1 28.90 14.33 -5.62
CA MET A 1 27.53 14.40 -6.07
C MET A 1 27.16 13.23 -6.95
N THR A 2 27.75 13.15 -8.09
CA THR A 2 27.49 12.08 -9.02
C THR A 2 27.80 10.72 -8.42
N ASP A 3 28.90 10.66 -7.70
CA ASP A 3 29.31 9.41 -7.07
C ASP A 3 28.28 8.93 -6.07
N LYS A 4 27.70 9.88 -5.36
CA LYS A 4 26.67 9.54 -4.41
C LYS A 4 25.46 8.94 -5.12
N ASN A 5 25.09 9.54 -6.24
CA ASN A 5 23.98 9.03 -7.02
C ASN A 5 24.29 7.67 -7.60
N LEU A 6 25.52 7.48 -8.05
CA LEU A 6 25.94 6.21 -8.60
C LEU A 6 25.94 5.13 -7.54
N ALA A 7 26.37 5.46 -6.32
CA ALA A 7 26.35 4.52 -5.22
C ALA A 7 24.92 4.15 -4.87
N GLU A 8 24.04 5.12 -4.87
CA GLU A 8 22.64 4.88 -4.63
C GLU A 8 22.06 3.98 -5.70
N HIS A 9 22.41 4.24 -6.96
CA HIS A 9 21.92 3.41 -8.05
C HIS A 9 22.47 1.99 -7.96
N ALA A 10 23.74 1.88 -7.62
CA ALA A 10 24.36 0.56 -7.53
C ALA A 10 23.74 -0.29 -6.43
N ILE A 11 23.45 0.33 -5.29
CA ILE A 11 22.77 -0.35 -4.19
C ILE A 11 21.32 -0.52 -4.57
N SER A 12 20.78 0.45 -5.24
CA SER A 12 19.35 0.58 -5.39
C SER A 12 18.75 -0.28 -6.48
N ALA A 13 19.54 -0.96 -7.30
CA ALA A 13 18.94 -1.87 -8.26
C ALA A 13 18.05 -2.88 -7.55
N ARG A 14 18.61 -3.46 -6.49
CA ARG A 14 17.89 -4.42 -5.68
C ARG A 14 16.94 -3.73 -4.72
N SER A 15 17.39 -2.64 -4.12
CA SER A 15 16.56 -1.89 -3.19
C SER A 15 15.35 -1.28 -3.89
N ARG A 16 15.55 -0.83 -5.11
CA ARG A 16 14.46 -0.31 -5.89
C ARG A 16 13.42 -1.37 -6.17
N GLN A 17 13.86 -2.57 -6.54
CA GLN A 17 12.93 -3.66 -6.80
C GLN A 17 12.18 -4.02 -5.53
N ASN A 18 12.87 -4.09 -4.41
CA ASN A 18 12.23 -4.39 -3.13
C ASN A 18 11.21 -3.32 -2.77
N LEU A 19 11.55 -2.06 -3.00
CA LEU A 19 10.64 -0.96 -2.72
C LEU A 19 9.41 -1.04 -3.63
N MET A 20 9.61 -1.32 -4.90
CA MET A 20 8.51 -1.44 -5.83
C MET A 20 7.59 -2.59 -5.45
N ASP A 21 8.17 -3.71 -5.03
CA ASP A 21 7.39 -4.85 -4.59
C ASP A 21 6.59 -4.51 -3.34
N ALA A 22 7.21 -3.79 -2.42
CA ALA A 22 6.52 -3.35 -1.21
C ALA A 22 5.38 -2.39 -1.56
N MET A 23 5.61 -1.45 -2.47
CA MET A 23 4.60 -0.51 -2.88
C MET A 23 3.43 -1.21 -3.57
N ARG A 24 3.73 -2.21 -4.40
CA ARG A 24 2.67 -3.00 -5.03
C ARG A 24 1.87 -3.76 -4.00
N GLY A 25 2.55 -4.32 -3.00
CA GLY A 25 1.89 -5.02 -1.92
C GLY A 25 0.97 -4.13 -1.13
N GLU A 26 1.42 -2.90 -0.84
CA GLU A 26 0.60 -1.94 -0.12
C GLU A 26 -0.59 -1.49 -0.95
N ALA A 27 -0.36 -1.23 -2.23
CA ALA A 27 -1.45 -0.85 -3.12
C ALA A 27 -2.47 -1.97 -3.24
N PHE A 28 -2.01 -3.20 -3.32
CA PHE A 28 -2.88 -4.35 -3.38
C PHE A 28 -3.71 -4.48 -2.11
N ALA A 29 -3.07 -4.29 -0.95
CA ALA A 29 -3.75 -4.38 0.33
C ALA A 29 -4.82 -3.30 0.44
N PHE A 30 -4.49 -2.07 0.03
CA PHE A 30 -5.44 -0.98 0.04
C PHE A 30 -6.67 -1.32 -0.81
N ALA A 31 -6.43 -1.78 -2.03
CA ALA A 31 -7.52 -2.13 -2.95
C ALA A 31 -8.37 -3.27 -2.40
N LYS A 32 -7.73 -4.24 -1.77
CA LYS A 32 -8.43 -5.38 -1.19
C LYS A 32 -9.34 -4.94 -0.06
N TYR A 33 -8.86 -4.08 0.82
CA TYR A 33 -9.68 -3.58 1.93
C TYR A 33 -10.84 -2.73 1.42
N LYS A 34 -10.61 -1.93 0.37
CA LYS A 34 -11.69 -1.14 -0.22
C LYS A 34 -12.75 -2.04 -0.82
N LEU A 35 -12.34 -3.13 -1.43
CA LEU A 35 -13.28 -4.11 -1.98
C LEU A 35 -14.08 -4.78 -0.87
N PHE A 36 -13.43 -5.13 0.22
CA PHE A 36 -14.11 -5.72 1.37
C PHE A 36 -15.12 -4.73 1.97
N ALA A 37 -14.76 -3.46 2.03
CA ALA A 37 -15.67 -2.43 2.52
C ALA A 37 -16.91 -2.36 1.64
N ARG A 38 -16.71 -2.42 0.34
CA ARG A 38 -17.83 -2.41 -0.60
C ARG A 38 -18.75 -3.60 -0.40
N GLN A 39 -18.17 -4.78 -0.22
CA GLN A 39 -18.95 -6.00 0.02
C GLN A 39 -19.73 -5.89 1.32
N ALA A 40 -19.08 -5.43 2.37
CA ALA A 40 -19.72 -5.28 3.67
C ALA A 40 -20.90 -4.32 3.57
N ARG A 41 -20.70 -3.22 2.86
CA ARG A 41 -21.75 -2.22 2.69
C ARG A 41 -22.91 -2.77 1.89
N SER A 42 -22.62 -3.57 0.88
CA SER A 42 -23.65 -4.24 0.08
C SER A 42 -24.46 -5.21 0.90
N ASN A 43 -23.83 -5.82 1.91
CA ASN A 43 -24.51 -6.76 2.80
C ASN A 43 -25.20 -6.04 3.95
N GLY A 44 -25.17 -4.73 3.98
CA GLY A 44 -25.84 -3.96 5.01
C GLY A 44 -25.01 -3.79 6.28
N ASP A 45 -23.75 -4.18 6.25
CA ASP A 45 -22.87 -4.07 7.42
C ASP A 45 -22.00 -2.81 7.28
N CYS A 46 -22.61 -1.66 7.53
CA CYS A 46 -21.93 -0.39 7.38
C CYS A 46 -20.81 -0.21 8.40
N GLU A 47 -20.97 -0.77 9.57
CA GLU A 47 -19.96 -0.69 10.61
C GLU A 47 -18.70 -1.42 10.19
N LEU A 48 -18.84 -2.61 9.67
CA LEU A 48 -17.72 -3.37 9.16
C LEU A 48 -17.10 -2.70 7.95
N ALA A 49 -17.93 -2.12 7.08
CA ALA A 49 -17.45 -1.40 5.91
C ALA A 49 -16.57 -0.22 6.33
N ASP A 50 -17.02 0.53 7.33
CA ASP A 50 -16.25 1.68 7.83
C ASP A 50 -14.92 1.22 8.41
N LEU A 51 -14.89 0.08 9.07
CA LEU A 51 -13.67 -0.47 9.63
C LEU A 51 -12.68 -0.82 8.51
N PHE A 52 -13.15 -1.47 7.45
CA PHE A 52 -12.30 -1.78 6.33
C PHE A 52 -11.77 -0.52 5.63
N ASP A 53 -12.63 0.48 5.46
CA ASP A 53 -12.20 1.75 4.86
C ASP A 53 -11.13 2.41 5.70
N LYS A 54 -11.31 2.44 7.00
CA LYS A 54 -10.36 3.05 7.92
C LYS A 54 -9.03 2.30 7.87
N THR A 55 -9.09 0.99 7.85
CA THR A 55 -7.88 0.17 7.78
C THR A 55 -7.13 0.42 6.48
N ALA A 56 -7.85 0.52 5.37
CA ALA A 56 -7.24 0.81 4.09
C ALA A 56 -6.53 2.16 4.11
N ASP A 57 -7.19 3.17 4.66
CA ASP A 57 -6.62 4.50 4.71
C ASP A 57 -5.39 4.55 5.61
N GLN A 58 -5.41 3.84 6.72
CA GLN A 58 -4.27 3.76 7.62
C GLN A 58 -3.08 3.09 6.96
N GLU A 59 -3.32 1.99 6.26
CA GLU A 59 -2.27 1.30 5.54
C GLU A 59 -1.64 2.24 4.52
N TYR A 60 -2.46 2.92 3.77
CA TYR A 60 -1.98 3.82 2.74
C TYR A 60 -1.14 4.95 3.33
N LEU A 61 -1.66 5.60 4.36
CA LEU A 61 -1.01 6.78 4.95
C LEU A 61 0.26 6.42 5.72
N GLU A 62 0.31 5.24 6.31
CA GLU A 62 1.46 4.85 7.10
C GLU A 62 2.61 4.33 6.25
N HIS A 63 2.30 3.79 5.08
CA HIS A 63 3.30 3.13 4.25
C HIS A 63 3.64 3.88 2.98
N PHE A 64 2.95 4.94 2.69
CA PHE A 64 3.24 5.84 1.61
C PHE A 64 3.42 7.26 2.08
#